data_269af445f09d020822d4efe074c32fe1
#
_entry.id   269af445f09d020822d4efe074c32fe1
#
_cell.length_a   1.000
_cell.length_b   1.000
_cell.length_c   1.000
_cell.angle_alpha   90.00
_cell.angle_beta   90.00
_cell.angle_gamma   90.00
#
_symmetry.space_group_name_H-M   'P 1'
#
loop_
_entity.id
_entity.type
_entity.pdbx_description
1 polymer ?
#
loop_
_entity_poly.entity_id
_entity_poly.type
_entity_poly.pdbx_seq_one_letter_code
_entity_poly.pdbx_strand_id
1 'polypeptide(L)'
;MVKLNVLNLEKSEYKGGKSSLCPGCGHDQISNVIIQAAWENGIKPEGIAKMSGIGCSSKTPAYFLAKSHGFNTVHGRMPSVTTGANMINKDLAFIAVSGDGDTASIGIGQFIHAIRRNLDMVYICLLYTSPSPRDATLSRMPSSA
;
A
#
# COMPACT_ATOMS: atom_id res chain seq x y z
N MET A 1 19.46 -18.42 -17.06
CA MET A 1 18.13 -18.30 -17.71
C MET A 1 17.29 -17.33 -16.88
N VAL A 2 16.64 -16.37 -17.52
CA VAL A 2 15.71 -15.47 -16.85
C VAL A 2 14.44 -16.26 -16.52
N LYS A 3 13.99 -16.17 -15.27
CA LYS A 3 12.76 -16.86 -14.83
C LYS A 3 11.54 -16.04 -15.27
N LEU A 4 10.64 -16.66 -16.05
CA LEU A 4 9.39 -16.07 -16.50
C LEU A 4 8.24 -16.61 -15.65
N ASN A 5 7.17 -15.82 -15.49
CA ASN A 5 5.93 -16.25 -14.85
C ASN A 5 4.97 -16.92 -15.85
N VAL A 6 3.76 -17.25 -15.40
CA VAL A 6 2.72 -17.89 -16.22
C VAL A 6 2.25 -17.02 -17.40
N LEU A 7 2.55 -15.73 -17.39
CA LEU A 7 2.24 -14.79 -18.47
C LEU A 7 3.44 -14.55 -19.42
N ASN A 8 4.52 -15.30 -19.25
CA ASN A 8 5.79 -15.09 -19.95
C ASN A 8 6.41 -13.71 -19.71
N LEU A 9 6.19 -13.11 -18.52
CA LEU A 9 6.75 -11.83 -18.12
C LEU A 9 7.91 -12.03 -17.14
N GLU A 10 8.94 -11.21 -17.28
CA GLU A 10 10.04 -11.15 -16.32
C GLU A 10 9.60 -10.39 -15.05
N LYS A 11 10.21 -10.71 -13.93
CA LYS A 11 9.99 -9.97 -12.68
C LYS A 11 10.37 -8.49 -12.78
N SER A 12 11.29 -8.14 -13.67
CA SER A 12 11.71 -6.77 -13.97
C SER A 12 10.56 -5.89 -14.44
N GLU A 13 9.57 -6.45 -15.15
CA GLU A 13 8.39 -5.75 -15.65
C GLU A 13 7.44 -5.28 -14.53
N TYR A 14 7.60 -5.86 -13.33
CA TYR A 14 6.80 -5.53 -12.14
C TYR A 14 7.46 -4.49 -11.24
N LYS A 15 8.64 -4.00 -11.60
CA LYS A 15 9.33 -2.96 -10.81
C LYS A 15 8.67 -1.59 -11.01
N GLY A 16 8.90 -0.72 -10.06
CA GLY A 16 8.56 0.69 -10.11
C GLY A 16 9.79 1.58 -10.21
N GLY A 17 9.64 2.83 -9.81
CA GLY A 17 10.73 3.78 -9.74
C GLY A 17 11.79 3.43 -8.68
N LYS A 18 12.91 4.13 -8.71
CA LYS A 18 13.94 4.01 -7.66
C LYS A 18 13.40 4.56 -6.35
N SER A 19 13.52 3.78 -5.28
CA SER A 19 13.07 4.20 -3.94
C SER A 19 13.87 5.40 -3.42
N SER A 20 13.17 6.32 -2.81
CA SER A 20 13.75 7.43 -2.02
C SER A 20 13.48 7.26 -0.52
N LEU A 21 13.04 6.09 -0.09
CA LEU A 21 12.80 5.78 1.31
C LEU A 21 14.10 5.49 2.05
N CYS A 22 14.07 5.60 3.37
CA CYS A 22 15.24 5.39 4.20
C CYS A 22 15.72 3.94 4.14
N PRO A 23 17.02 3.68 3.94
CA PRO A 23 17.56 2.34 4.00
C PRO A 23 17.24 1.67 5.33
N GLY A 24 16.80 0.41 5.28
CA GLY A 24 16.50 -0.40 6.47
C GLY A 24 15.14 -0.15 7.14
N CYS A 25 14.33 0.78 6.63
CA CYS A 25 13.00 1.04 7.20
C CYS A 25 11.95 -0.04 6.88
N GLY A 26 12.28 -1.05 6.10
CA GLY A 26 11.39 -2.16 5.74
C GLY A 26 10.45 -1.90 4.57
N HIS A 27 10.17 -0.66 4.19
CA HIS A 27 9.25 -0.34 3.10
C HIS A 27 9.67 -0.91 1.74
N ASP A 28 10.98 -0.92 1.46
CA ASP A 28 11.51 -1.49 0.21
C ASP A 28 11.36 -3.02 0.18
N GLN A 29 11.48 -3.68 1.34
CA GLN A 29 11.24 -5.11 1.45
C GLN A 29 9.76 -5.43 1.15
N ILE A 30 8.83 -4.63 1.68
CA ILE A 30 7.40 -4.77 1.42
C ILE A 30 7.09 -4.55 -0.05
N SER A 31 7.68 -3.53 -0.68
CA SER A 31 7.57 -3.30 -2.14
C SER A 31 8.02 -4.53 -2.94
N ASN A 32 9.15 -5.13 -2.55
CA ASN A 32 9.68 -6.33 -3.21
C ASN A 32 8.76 -7.55 -3.01
N VAL A 33 8.13 -7.69 -1.85
CA VAL A 33 7.15 -8.76 -1.59
C VAL A 33 5.89 -8.57 -2.44
N ILE A 34 5.39 -7.34 -2.58
CA ILE A 34 4.25 -7.03 -3.47
C ILE A 34 4.59 -7.37 -4.93
N ILE A 35 5.77 -6.98 -5.40
CA ILE A 35 6.26 -7.32 -6.74
C ILE A 35 6.32 -8.84 -6.92
N GLN A 36 6.87 -9.55 -5.94
CA GLN A 36 6.98 -11.01 -5.98
C GLN A 36 5.59 -11.66 -6.04
N ALA A 37 4.67 -11.24 -5.18
CA ALA A 37 3.32 -11.78 -5.11
C ALA A 37 2.55 -11.56 -6.43
N ALA A 38 2.59 -10.34 -6.99
CA ALA A 38 1.93 -10.04 -8.24
C ALA A 38 2.52 -10.86 -9.41
N TRP A 39 3.83 -11.01 -9.43
CA TRP A 39 4.53 -11.79 -10.46
C TRP A 39 4.23 -13.28 -10.37
N GLU A 40 4.26 -13.87 -9.17
CA GLU A 40 3.98 -15.31 -8.93
C GLU A 40 2.54 -15.68 -9.23
N ASN A 41 1.59 -14.79 -8.91
CA ASN A 41 0.18 -15.01 -9.21
C ASN A 41 -0.19 -14.67 -10.66
N GLY A 42 0.76 -14.24 -11.49
CA GLY A 42 0.50 -13.92 -12.89
C GLY A 42 -0.52 -12.80 -13.08
N ILE A 43 -0.54 -11.82 -12.19
CA ILE A 43 -1.41 -10.66 -12.33
C ILE A 43 -0.68 -9.62 -13.20
N LYS A 44 -1.27 -9.22 -14.32
CA LYS A 44 -0.68 -8.17 -15.17
C LYS A 44 -0.60 -6.84 -14.41
N PRO A 45 0.51 -6.10 -14.48
CA PRO A 45 0.61 -4.80 -13.83
C PRO A 45 -0.52 -3.84 -14.20
N GLU A 46 -0.94 -3.83 -15.47
CA GLU A 46 -2.04 -3.00 -15.98
C GLU A 46 -3.42 -3.39 -15.40
N GLY A 47 -3.55 -4.61 -14.88
CA GLY A 47 -4.77 -5.08 -14.18
C GLY A 47 -4.83 -4.69 -12.71
N ILE A 48 -3.90 -3.84 -12.23
CA ILE A 48 -3.82 -3.43 -10.83
C ILE A 48 -4.05 -1.93 -10.69
N ALA A 49 -4.84 -1.54 -9.70
CA ALA A 49 -4.97 -0.18 -9.21
C ALA A 49 -4.26 -0.05 -7.85
N LYS A 50 -3.23 0.79 -7.78
CA LYS A 50 -2.49 1.10 -6.55
C LYS A 50 -3.10 2.34 -5.91
N MET A 51 -3.51 2.21 -4.67
CA MET A 51 -4.14 3.28 -3.91
C MET A 51 -3.24 3.66 -2.74
N SER A 52 -3.09 4.93 -2.47
CA SER A 52 -2.33 5.41 -1.31
C SER A 52 -2.89 6.71 -0.74
N GLY A 53 -2.58 6.96 0.52
CA GLY A 53 -2.88 8.21 1.20
C GLY A 53 -1.67 9.12 1.30
N ILE A 54 -1.33 9.60 2.49
CA ILE A 54 -0.21 10.50 2.76
C ILE A 54 0.73 9.90 3.80
N GLY A 55 2.02 10.17 3.66
CA GLY A 55 3.09 9.67 4.53
C GLY A 55 4.15 8.86 3.80
N CYS A 56 5.15 8.37 4.52
CA CYS A 56 6.24 7.58 3.92
C CYS A 56 5.72 6.28 3.28
N SER A 57 4.82 5.58 3.96
CA SER A 57 4.20 4.36 3.44
C SER A 57 3.42 4.61 2.15
N SER A 58 2.84 5.79 2.01
CA SER A 58 2.06 6.19 0.84
C SER A 58 2.90 6.54 -0.38
N LYS A 59 4.23 6.64 -0.24
CA LYS A 59 5.16 6.74 -1.37
C LYS A 59 5.46 5.37 -2.00
N THR A 60 5.29 4.29 -1.23
CA THR A 60 5.62 2.93 -1.63
C THR A 60 5.05 2.52 -2.99
N PRO A 61 3.79 2.88 -3.35
CA PRO A 61 3.24 2.56 -4.67
C PRO A 61 4.01 3.11 -5.87
N ALA A 62 4.85 4.13 -5.69
CA ALA A 62 5.72 4.62 -6.76
C ALA A 62 6.86 3.64 -7.10
N TYR A 63 7.17 2.71 -6.20
CA TYR A 63 8.35 1.85 -6.29
C TYR A 63 8.05 0.42 -6.75
N PHE A 64 6.80 0.09 -6.99
CA PHE A 64 6.37 -1.17 -7.57
C PHE A 64 5.33 -0.97 -8.69
N LEU A 65 5.25 -1.94 -9.60
CA LEU A 65 4.24 -2.02 -10.66
C LEU A 65 4.08 -0.69 -11.44
N ALA A 66 5.14 -0.21 -12.09
CA ALA A 66 5.12 1.09 -12.78
C ALA A 66 4.01 1.20 -13.83
N LYS A 67 3.65 0.09 -14.47
CA LYS A 67 2.61 0.03 -15.52
C LYS A 67 1.18 -0.05 -14.98
N SER A 68 0.99 -0.08 -13.66
CA SER A 68 -0.34 -0.12 -13.02
C SER A 68 -0.94 1.28 -12.88
N HIS A 69 -2.25 1.32 -12.65
CA HIS A 69 -2.95 2.57 -12.34
C HIS A 69 -2.60 3.02 -10.92
N GLY A 70 -2.32 4.30 -10.71
CA GLY A 70 -1.92 4.82 -9.41
C GLY A 70 -2.76 6.01 -8.98
N PHE A 71 -3.28 5.97 -7.75
CA PHE A 71 -3.99 7.07 -7.10
C PHE A 71 -3.37 7.39 -5.76
N ASN A 72 -2.84 8.60 -5.62
CA ASN A 72 -2.47 9.15 -4.32
C ASN A 72 -3.59 10.09 -3.86
N THR A 73 -4.11 9.85 -2.66
CA THR A 73 -5.31 10.54 -2.17
C THR A 73 -4.97 11.49 -1.02
N VAL A 74 -5.92 12.33 -0.64
CA VAL A 74 -5.84 13.17 0.56
C VAL A 74 -5.71 12.28 1.81
N HIS A 75 -5.02 12.78 2.82
CA HIS A 75 -4.72 12.08 4.07
C HIS A 75 -5.97 11.46 4.71
N GLY A 76 -5.91 10.16 4.96
CA GLY A 76 -7.00 9.39 5.56
C GLY A 76 -8.19 9.13 4.64
N ARG A 77 -8.12 9.47 3.35
CA ARG A 77 -9.26 9.32 2.43
C ARG A 77 -9.11 8.20 1.41
N MET A 78 -7.99 7.51 1.43
CA MET A 78 -7.72 6.43 0.48
C MET A 78 -8.84 5.37 0.44
N PRO A 79 -9.41 4.86 1.56
CA PRO A 79 -10.47 3.85 1.50
C PRO A 79 -11.74 4.33 0.80
N SER A 80 -12.08 5.62 0.94
CA SER A 80 -13.25 6.20 0.27
C SER A 80 -13.05 6.32 -1.23
N VAL A 81 -11.87 6.78 -1.66
CA VAL A 81 -11.53 6.90 -3.08
C VAL A 81 -11.45 5.51 -3.72
N THR A 82 -10.85 4.54 -3.02
CA THR A 82 -10.83 3.14 -3.47
C THR A 82 -12.23 2.57 -3.62
N THR A 83 -13.14 2.90 -2.70
CA THR A 83 -14.55 2.49 -2.81
C THR A 83 -15.15 2.98 -4.13
N GLY A 84 -14.99 4.24 -4.45
CA GLY A 84 -15.50 4.82 -5.71
C GLY A 84 -14.86 4.18 -6.94
N ALA A 85 -13.55 4.02 -6.94
CA ALA A 85 -12.83 3.41 -8.06
C ALA A 85 -13.24 1.93 -8.29
N ASN A 86 -13.37 1.14 -7.21
CA ASN A 86 -13.82 -0.24 -7.28
C ASN A 86 -15.27 -0.39 -7.77
N MET A 87 -16.14 0.56 -7.44
CA MET A 87 -17.51 0.54 -7.93
C MET A 87 -17.59 0.75 -9.45
N ILE A 88 -16.67 1.50 -10.02
CA ILE A 88 -16.65 1.82 -11.46
C ILE A 88 -15.96 0.72 -12.26
N ASN A 89 -14.89 0.15 -11.75
CA ASN A 89 -14.15 -0.91 -12.44
C ASN A 89 -13.79 -2.03 -11.47
N LYS A 90 -14.53 -3.13 -11.56
CA LYS A 90 -14.34 -4.32 -10.73
C LYS A 90 -13.35 -5.33 -11.32
N ASP A 91 -12.90 -5.11 -12.54
CA ASP A 91 -11.93 -6.01 -13.20
C ASP A 91 -10.49 -5.74 -12.74
N LEU A 92 -10.26 -4.61 -12.07
CA LEU A 92 -8.97 -4.26 -11.50
C LEU A 92 -8.80 -4.88 -10.11
N ALA A 93 -7.61 -5.43 -9.85
CA ALA A 93 -7.19 -5.78 -8.49
C ALA A 93 -6.73 -4.52 -7.75
N PHE A 94 -7.34 -4.21 -6.61
CA PHE A 94 -7.01 -3.03 -5.82
C PHE A 94 -5.99 -3.35 -4.74
N ILE A 95 -4.84 -2.69 -4.75
CA ILE A 95 -3.81 -2.76 -3.71
C ILE A 95 -3.69 -1.39 -3.07
N ALA A 96 -4.05 -1.31 -1.80
CA ALA A 96 -4.03 -0.09 -1.01
C ALA A 96 -2.87 -0.13 -0.01
N VAL A 97 -2.00 0.88 -0.02
CA VAL A 97 -0.86 0.98 0.89
C VAL A 97 -0.94 2.28 1.66
N SER A 98 -0.90 2.19 2.99
CA SER A 98 -1.01 3.34 3.88
C SER A 98 -0.24 3.12 5.17
N GLY A 99 0.07 4.18 5.89
CA GLY A 99 0.63 4.11 7.24
C GLY A 99 -0.44 4.02 8.32
N ASP A 100 -0.03 3.75 9.54
CA ASP A 100 -0.89 3.67 10.71
C ASP A 100 -1.61 5.00 11.00
N GLY A 101 -0.90 6.13 10.94
CA GLY A 101 -1.49 7.45 11.14
C GLY A 101 -2.54 7.81 10.09
N ASP A 102 -2.28 7.48 8.84
CA ASP A 102 -3.21 7.67 7.72
C ASP A 102 -4.43 6.75 7.83
N THR A 103 -4.22 5.51 8.28
CA THR A 103 -5.26 4.48 8.39
C THR A 103 -6.06 4.59 9.69
N ALA A 104 -5.36 4.47 10.83
CA ALA A 104 -5.96 4.24 12.14
C ALA A 104 -6.13 5.51 12.98
N SER A 105 -5.61 6.64 12.53
CA SER A 105 -5.81 7.94 13.16
C SER A 105 -6.73 8.79 12.31
N ILE A 106 -6.22 9.50 11.30
CA ILE A 106 -6.99 10.43 10.47
C ILE A 106 -8.06 9.71 9.65
N GLY A 107 -7.76 8.51 9.16
CA GLY A 107 -8.62 7.74 8.25
C GLY A 107 -9.50 6.69 8.91
N ILE A 108 -9.53 6.59 10.25
CA ILE A 108 -10.19 5.46 10.94
C ILE A 108 -11.65 5.24 10.51
N GLY A 109 -12.43 6.29 10.36
CA GLY A 109 -13.83 6.20 9.92
C GLY A 109 -13.94 5.64 8.50
N GLN A 110 -13.08 6.08 7.60
CA GLN A 110 -13.06 5.61 6.19
C GLN A 110 -12.64 4.13 6.12
N PHE A 111 -11.64 3.76 6.90
CA PHE A 111 -11.13 2.40 6.99
C PHE A 111 -12.20 1.43 7.52
N ILE A 112 -12.84 1.76 8.64
CA ILE A 112 -13.93 0.94 9.23
C ILE A 112 -15.08 0.77 8.23
N HIS A 113 -15.46 1.83 7.52
CA HIS A 113 -16.53 1.74 6.52
C HIS A 113 -16.15 0.90 5.30
N ALA A 114 -14.89 0.89 4.89
CA ALA A 114 -14.41 0.00 3.83
C ALA A 114 -14.48 -1.47 4.26
N ILE A 115 -14.04 -1.78 5.49
CA ILE A 115 -14.16 -3.13 6.07
C ILE A 115 -15.61 -3.56 6.17
N ARG A 116 -16.48 -2.71 6.73
CA ARG A 116 -17.91 -3.01 6.90
C ARG A 116 -18.61 -3.34 5.56
N ARG A 117 -18.17 -2.69 4.48
CA ARG A 117 -18.69 -2.95 3.12
C ARG A 117 -18.04 -4.14 2.45
N ASN A 118 -17.06 -4.77 3.09
CA ASN A 118 -16.26 -5.84 2.52
C ASN A 118 -15.72 -5.47 1.13
N LEU A 119 -15.09 -4.29 1.06
CA LEU A 119 -14.56 -3.77 -0.20
C LEU A 119 -13.50 -4.72 -0.74
N ASP A 120 -13.62 -5.10 -2.01
CA ASP A 120 -12.68 -6.01 -2.67
C ASP A 120 -11.36 -5.29 -2.95
N MET A 121 -10.45 -5.38 -1.98
CA MET A 121 -9.09 -4.83 -2.06
C MET A 121 -8.15 -5.51 -1.08
N VAL A 122 -6.88 -5.52 -1.40
CA VAL A 122 -5.81 -5.82 -0.45
C VAL A 122 -5.37 -4.52 0.23
N TYR A 123 -5.63 -4.39 1.52
CA TYR A 123 -5.23 -3.22 2.31
C TYR A 123 -3.98 -3.52 3.14
N ILE A 124 -2.89 -2.83 2.87
CA ILE A 124 -1.60 -2.98 3.53
C ILE A 124 -1.35 -1.76 4.39
N CYS A 125 -1.52 -1.91 5.71
CA CYS A 125 -1.16 -0.88 6.68
C CYS A 125 0.28 -1.11 7.15
N LEU A 126 1.15 -0.17 6.82
CA LEU A 126 2.56 -0.23 7.23
C LEU A 126 2.71 0.47 8.59
N LEU A 127 2.82 -0.36 9.61
CA LEU A 127 3.13 0.10 10.96
C LEU A 127 4.64 0.07 11.15
N TYR A 128 5.26 1.25 11.25
CA TYR A 128 6.68 1.36 11.50
C TYR A 128 6.97 1.24 12.99
N THR A 129 7.77 0.25 13.35
CA THR A 129 8.13 -0.04 14.75
C THR A 129 9.37 0.70 15.25
N SER A 130 9.73 1.83 14.62
CA SER A 130 10.77 2.70 15.18
C SER A 130 10.35 3.22 16.55
N PRO A 131 11.25 3.33 17.50
CA PRO A 131 10.95 3.96 18.79
C PRO A 131 10.34 5.34 18.55
N SER A 132 9.07 5.45 18.79
CA SER A 132 8.34 6.71 18.72
C SER A 132 7.69 6.98 20.09
N PRO A 133 7.39 8.22 20.42
CA PRO A 133 6.63 8.53 21.62
C PRO A 133 5.25 7.83 21.70
N ARG A 134 4.81 7.22 20.58
CA ARG A 134 3.57 6.42 20.50
C ARG A 134 3.81 4.92 20.56
N ASP A 135 5.06 4.48 20.63
CA ASP A 135 5.38 3.07 20.80
C ASP A 135 5.03 2.64 22.23
N ALA A 136 4.41 1.47 22.40
CA ALA A 136 3.92 1.00 23.70
C ALA A 136 5.02 0.94 24.79
N THR A 137 6.28 0.82 24.39
CA THR A 137 7.45 0.87 25.27
C THR A 137 7.95 2.28 25.57
N LEU A 138 7.62 3.26 24.74
CA LEU A 138 8.11 4.63 24.82
C LEU A 138 6.99 5.67 24.86
N SER A 139 5.77 5.30 24.53
CA SER A 139 4.62 6.20 24.50
C SER A 139 3.86 6.27 25.81
N ARG A 140 4.52 6.06 26.92
CA ARG A 140 3.94 6.55 28.16
C ARG A 140 4.02 8.08 28.11
N MET A 141 3.06 8.68 27.41
CA MET A 141 2.73 10.06 27.68
C MET A 141 2.56 10.17 29.19
N PRO A 142 3.26 11.10 29.85
CA PRO A 142 2.96 11.37 31.25
C PRO A 142 1.47 11.66 31.34
N SER A 143 0.78 10.96 32.23
CA SER A 143 -0.64 11.15 32.50
C SER A 143 -0.97 12.51 33.10
N SER A 144 -0.04 13.44 33.05
CA SER A 144 -0.09 14.78 33.61
C SER A 144 0.28 15.82 32.55
N ALA A 145 -0.36 15.78 31.40
CA ALA A 145 -0.40 16.94 30.52
C ALA A 145 -1.83 17.41 30.41
#